data_74e5a3eef432528a09a19959bade58ed
#
_entry.id   74e5a3eef432528a09a19959bade58ed
#
_cell.length_a   1.000
_cell.length_b   1.000
_cell.length_c   1.000
_cell.angle_alpha   90.00
_cell.angle_beta   90.00
_cell.angle_gamma   90.00
#
_symmetry.space_group_name_H-M   'P 1'
#
loop_
_entity.id
_entity.type
_entity.pdbx_description
1 polymer ?
#
loop_
_entity_poly.entity_id
_entity_poly.type
_entity_poly.pdbx_seq_one_letter_code
_entity_poly.pdbx_strand_id
1 'polypeptide(L)'
;MQAPAARRMSRWLRHLVWIVPLVIFDIWFFGHRRGGGCEPPVSVEEPAAILEQEVAPETHPPWARLVYPTDQQGILQPGVPGVYQPTASGNPDSAMYGSVRTGSRGGRLVPTFHEGLDIAALRRDAQGRPLDEVRAVADGVVAHVNRFGGNSNYGVYVVLRHDDPIGRVFTLYAHLLSLAPGIQPGVVVKPGAVLGRMGNTSSSPIPMARGHLHFEIGLILNGQFGTWFRAKKLKPDHGACHGWNLLGLNPLDFLRFQKEKPEASFLDFMATVPSAFDILLAVRRKPDFFDRYPALWSGEQPGGAIVVACSENGVPLRGRAATAAERGQLGKLKSRIIRVHEDVLGRNGSRLLTRRAGVWVLAVAGEQWREMLLYPSLP
;
A
#
# COMPACT_ATOMS: atom_id res chain seq x y z
N MET A 1 -2.84 -73.87 -19.85
CA MET A 1 -3.25 -73.32 -18.54
C MET A 1 -3.10 -71.85 -18.55
N GLN A 2 -4.19 -71.10 -18.67
CA GLN A 2 -4.24 -69.65 -18.79
C GLN A 2 -4.45 -69.05 -17.39
N ALA A 3 -3.65 -68.02 -17.04
CA ALA A 3 -3.86 -67.23 -15.83
C ALA A 3 -4.83 -66.08 -16.13
N PRO A 4 -5.70 -65.65 -15.18
CA PRO A 4 -6.76 -64.70 -15.40
C PRO A 4 -6.27 -63.25 -15.33
N ALA A 5 -6.85 -62.40 -16.18
CA ALA A 5 -6.60 -60.97 -16.33
C ALA A 5 -7.07 -60.16 -15.11
N ALA A 6 -6.17 -59.35 -14.56
CA ALA A 6 -6.48 -58.34 -13.54
C ALA A 6 -7.17 -57.14 -14.16
N ARG A 7 -8.41 -56.83 -13.76
CA ARG A 7 -9.16 -55.63 -14.12
C ARG A 7 -8.50 -54.39 -13.51
N ARG A 8 -8.09 -53.45 -14.36
CA ARG A 8 -7.69 -52.09 -13.96
C ARG A 8 -8.92 -51.30 -13.50
N MET A 9 -8.99 -51.04 -12.20
CA MET A 9 -9.96 -50.07 -11.64
C MET A 9 -9.50 -48.67 -11.94
N SER A 10 -10.43 -47.85 -12.45
CA SER A 10 -10.21 -46.50 -12.93
C SER A 10 -9.78 -45.53 -11.80
N ARG A 11 -8.87 -44.60 -12.14
CA ARG A 11 -8.25 -43.63 -11.24
C ARG A 11 -9.22 -42.55 -10.70
N TRP A 12 -10.51 -42.64 -10.90
CA TRP A 12 -11.51 -41.62 -10.57
C TRP A 12 -12.14 -41.74 -9.18
N LEU A 13 -11.90 -42.82 -8.43
CA LEU A 13 -12.49 -43.04 -7.10
C LEU A 13 -11.57 -42.66 -5.92
N ARG A 14 -10.41 -42.07 -6.11
CA ARG A 14 -9.50 -41.71 -5.03
C ARG A 14 -9.63 -40.26 -4.53
N HIS A 15 -10.50 -39.42 -5.07
CA HIS A 15 -10.65 -38.01 -4.69
C HIS A 15 -11.97 -37.69 -3.95
N LEU A 16 -12.78 -38.66 -3.59
CA LEU A 16 -14.09 -38.42 -2.95
C LEU A 16 -14.16 -38.74 -1.45
N VAL A 17 -13.04 -39.04 -0.79
CA VAL A 17 -13.04 -39.48 0.64
C VAL A 17 -12.51 -38.38 1.61
N TRP A 18 -12.09 -37.18 1.10
CA TRP A 18 -11.47 -36.15 1.96
C TRP A 18 -12.25 -34.83 2.07
N ILE A 19 -13.52 -34.77 1.65
CA ILE A 19 -14.32 -33.51 1.67
C ILE A 19 -15.42 -33.50 2.76
N VAL A 20 -15.65 -34.58 3.51
CA VAL A 20 -16.80 -34.66 4.44
C VAL A 20 -16.51 -34.40 5.92
N PRO A 21 -15.28 -34.39 6.49
CA PRO A 21 -15.10 -34.09 7.91
C PRO A 21 -14.87 -32.61 8.29
N LEU A 22 -14.79 -31.67 7.33
CA LEU A 22 -14.43 -30.27 7.66
C LEU A 22 -15.64 -29.32 7.81
N VAL A 23 -16.86 -29.77 7.57
CA VAL A 23 -18.08 -28.94 7.71
C VAL A 23 -18.82 -29.16 9.03
N ILE A 24 -18.46 -30.18 9.81
CA ILE A 24 -19.16 -30.50 11.08
C ILE A 24 -18.46 -29.90 12.33
N PHE A 25 -17.25 -29.36 12.21
CA PHE A 25 -16.50 -28.81 13.38
C PHE A 25 -16.84 -27.34 13.69
N ASP A 26 -17.43 -26.58 12.75
CA ASP A 26 -17.75 -25.16 12.98
C ASP A 26 -19.12 -24.92 13.63
N ILE A 27 -19.99 -25.92 13.78
CA ILE A 27 -21.34 -25.74 14.36
C ILE A 27 -21.38 -26.06 15.88
N TRP A 28 -20.35 -26.66 16.46
CA TRP A 28 -20.39 -27.07 17.88
C TRP A 28 -19.73 -26.09 18.87
N PHE A 29 -19.06 -25.02 18.42
CA PHE A 29 -18.35 -24.09 19.30
C PHE A 29 -19.10 -22.78 19.60
N PHE A 30 -20.27 -22.52 18.99
CA PHE A 30 -21.04 -21.27 19.17
C PHE A 30 -22.34 -21.41 19.96
N GLY A 31 -22.57 -22.48 20.65
CA GLY A 31 -23.83 -22.69 21.35
C GLY A 31 -23.73 -22.95 22.84
N HIS A 32 -23.10 -22.10 23.67
CA HIS A 32 -23.40 -21.99 25.12
C HIS A 32 -22.55 -20.89 25.78
N ARG A 33 -22.96 -19.65 25.68
CA ARG A 33 -22.77 -18.65 26.76
C ARG A 33 -24.00 -17.75 26.80
N ARG A 34 -24.85 -18.00 27.80
CA ARG A 34 -25.90 -17.08 28.23
C ARG A 34 -25.29 -16.09 29.21
N GLY A 35 -25.70 -14.79 29.09
CA GLY A 35 -25.80 -13.85 30.19
C GLY A 35 -24.56 -12.97 30.44
N GLY A 36 -24.38 -11.92 29.66
CA GLY A 36 -23.63 -10.72 29.99
C GLY A 36 -24.18 -9.60 29.13
N GLY A 37 -24.74 -8.53 29.74
CA GLY A 37 -25.29 -7.40 29.00
C GLY A 37 -24.21 -6.81 28.07
N CYS A 38 -24.46 -6.90 26.79
CA CYS A 38 -23.68 -6.15 25.79
C CYS A 38 -24.12 -4.70 25.87
N GLU A 39 -23.24 -3.82 26.33
CA GLU A 39 -23.32 -2.42 25.90
C GLU A 39 -23.30 -2.41 24.36
N PRO A 40 -24.08 -1.55 23.69
CA PRO A 40 -24.06 -1.45 22.25
C PRO A 40 -22.62 -1.12 21.83
N PRO A 41 -22.10 -1.74 20.75
CA PRO A 41 -20.76 -1.44 20.27
C PRO A 41 -20.70 0.07 20.00
N VAL A 42 -19.74 0.75 20.63
CA VAL A 42 -19.37 2.11 20.25
C VAL A 42 -19.15 2.06 18.74
N SER A 43 -19.88 2.88 18.00
CA SER A 43 -19.74 2.99 16.54
C SER A 43 -18.31 3.44 16.27
N VAL A 44 -17.43 2.50 15.97
CA VAL A 44 -16.09 2.80 15.47
C VAL A 44 -16.30 3.35 14.07
N GLU A 45 -16.07 4.65 13.89
CA GLU A 45 -16.10 5.27 12.57
C GLU A 45 -15.24 4.44 11.62
N GLU A 46 -15.77 4.16 10.41
CA GLU A 46 -15.02 3.40 9.43
C GLU A 46 -13.70 4.15 9.11
N PRO A 47 -12.57 3.43 8.90
CA PRO A 47 -11.28 4.05 8.54
C PRO A 47 -11.36 5.01 7.35
N ALA A 48 -12.28 4.78 6.42
CA ALA A 48 -12.57 5.69 5.31
C ALA A 48 -13.10 7.05 5.81
N ALA A 49 -14.01 7.06 6.80
CA ALA A 49 -14.56 8.29 7.35
C ALA A 49 -13.47 9.14 8.05
N ILE A 50 -12.55 8.51 8.79
CA ILE A 50 -11.44 9.21 9.43
C ILE A 50 -10.48 9.80 8.40
N LEU A 51 -10.26 9.10 7.29
CA LEU A 51 -9.46 9.62 6.17
C LEU A 51 -10.14 10.80 5.45
N GLU A 52 -11.45 10.94 5.58
CA GLU A 52 -12.25 11.98 4.92
C GLU A 52 -12.71 13.12 5.86
N GLN A 53 -12.53 12.99 7.17
CA GLN A 53 -12.88 14.07 8.10
C GLN A 53 -12.10 15.35 7.81
N GLU A 54 -12.81 16.47 7.69
CA GLU A 54 -12.20 17.78 7.64
C GLU A 54 -11.66 18.14 9.04
N VAL A 55 -10.36 18.38 9.13
CA VAL A 55 -9.73 19.04 10.28
C VAL A 55 -9.40 20.46 9.82
N ALA A 56 -9.66 21.44 10.68
CA ALA A 56 -9.27 22.80 10.39
C ALA A 56 -7.78 22.85 10.00
N PRO A 57 -7.42 23.50 8.86
CA PRO A 57 -6.02 23.51 8.41
C PRO A 57 -5.15 24.18 9.47
N GLU A 58 -4.15 23.47 9.96
CA GLU A 58 -3.08 24.08 10.74
C GLU A 58 -2.32 25.07 9.81
N THR A 59 -1.88 26.20 10.37
CA THR A 59 -1.24 27.29 9.62
C THR A 59 0.13 26.94 9.03
N HIS A 60 0.65 25.73 9.35
CA HIS A 60 1.96 25.25 8.90
C HIS A 60 1.84 23.85 8.28
N PRO A 61 2.68 23.53 7.27
CA PRO A 61 2.76 22.14 6.78
C PRO A 61 3.08 21.17 7.92
N PRO A 62 2.47 19.98 7.97
CA PRO A 62 2.67 19.02 9.06
C PRO A 62 4.14 18.58 9.18
N TRP A 63 4.94 18.82 8.15
CA TRP A 63 6.33 18.38 8.02
C TRP A 63 7.36 19.34 8.60
N ALA A 64 6.99 20.58 8.96
CA ALA A 64 7.95 21.60 9.47
C ALA A 64 8.76 21.14 10.70
N ARG A 65 8.23 20.18 11.47
CA ARG A 65 8.89 19.56 12.61
C ARG A 65 9.13 18.07 12.42
N LEU A 66 9.38 17.65 11.17
CA LEU A 66 9.57 16.24 10.84
C LEU A 66 10.70 15.62 11.66
N VAL A 67 10.43 14.42 12.20
CA VAL A 67 11.41 13.57 12.90
C VAL A 67 11.53 12.22 12.21
N TYR A 68 12.60 11.48 12.47
CA TYR A 68 12.73 10.12 11.96
C TYR A 68 11.77 9.16 12.68
N PRO A 69 11.27 8.12 11.97
CA PRO A 69 10.30 7.18 12.52
C PRO A 69 10.90 6.24 13.60
N THR A 70 12.21 6.27 13.80
CA THR A 70 12.97 5.53 14.83
C THR A 70 14.15 6.37 15.29
N ASP A 71 14.89 5.87 16.29
CA ASP A 71 16.13 6.53 16.76
C ASP A 71 17.30 6.38 15.77
N GLN A 72 17.12 5.75 14.61
CA GLN A 72 18.12 5.55 13.56
C GLN A 72 18.53 6.90 12.93
N GLN A 73 19.76 7.34 13.16
CA GLN A 73 20.25 8.64 12.67
C GLN A 73 20.82 8.58 11.24
N GLY A 74 21.18 7.39 10.77
CA GLY A 74 21.78 7.19 9.45
C GLY A 74 20.82 7.11 8.27
N ILE A 75 19.51 7.33 8.48
CA ILE A 75 18.45 7.08 7.46
C ILE A 75 18.73 7.82 6.14
N LEU A 76 19.31 9.00 6.15
CA LEU A 76 19.64 9.74 4.93
C LEU A 76 20.93 9.27 4.23
N GLN A 77 21.63 8.29 4.78
CA GLN A 77 22.91 7.77 4.29
C GLN A 77 22.74 6.32 3.83
N PRO A 78 22.21 6.05 2.62
CA PRO A 78 22.12 4.70 2.10
C PRO A 78 23.53 4.10 1.97
N GLY A 79 23.65 2.81 2.26
CA GLY A 79 24.94 2.11 2.22
C GLY A 79 25.68 2.07 3.56
N VAL A 80 25.26 2.83 4.59
CA VAL A 80 25.81 2.67 5.94
C VAL A 80 25.31 1.32 6.52
N PRO A 81 26.21 0.40 6.91
CA PRO A 81 25.81 -0.89 7.47
C PRO A 81 24.96 -0.71 8.75
N GLY A 82 23.93 -1.53 8.90
CA GLY A 82 23.07 -1.53 10.08
C GLY A 82 21.97 -0.47 10.11
N VAL A 83 21.86 0.39 9.09
CA VAL A 83 20.78 1.38 8.98
C VAL A 83 19.52 0.76 8.38
N TYR A 84 19.68 -0.07 7.37
CA TYR A 84 18.59 -0.71 6.65
C TYR A 84 18.63 -2.22 6.79
N GLN A 85 17.45 -2.85 6.79
CA GLN A 85 17.30 -4.29 6.93
C GLN A 85 17.07 -4.95 5.57
N PRO A 86 18.09 -5.55 4.94
CA PRO A 86 17.90 -6.23 3.67
C PRO A 86 17.03 -7.49 3.82
N THR A 87 16.51 -7.97 2.69
CA THR A 87 15.85 -9.28 2.61
C THR A 87 16.86 -10.41 2.90
N ALA A 88 16.39 -11.66 2.90
CA ALA A 88 17.26 -12.82 3.10
C ALA A 88 18.38 -12.96 2.05
N SER A 89 18.30 -12.22 0.93
CA SER A 89 19.37 -12.14 -0.08
C SER A 89 20.65 -11.46 0.43
N GLY A 90 20.54 -10.65 1.52
CA GLY A 90 21.64 -9.82 1.99
C GLY A 90 21.96 -8.60 1.11
N ASN A 91 21.28 -8.44 -0.05
CA ASN A 91 21.47 -7.28 -0.91
C ASN A 91 20.93 -6.01 -0.23
N PRO A 92 21.74 -4.98 0.07
CA PRO A 92 21.31 -3.75 0.70
C PRO A 92 20.17 -3.04 -0.04
N ASP A 93 20.17 -3.07 -1.38
CA ASP A 93 19.13 -2.44 -2.20
C ASP A 93 17.74 -3.03 -1.93
N SER A 94 17.67 -4.28 -1.45
CA SER A 94 16.39 -4.92 -1.14
C SER A 94 15.63 -4.27 0.02
N ALA A 95 16.27 -3.42 0.80
CA ALA A 95 15.64 -2.63 1.86
C ALA A 95 15.07 -1.29 1.37
N MET A 96 15.43 -0.90 0.14
CA MET A 96 15.11 0.42 -0.41
C MET A 96 13.78 0.40 -1.18
N TYR A 97 13.13 1.56 -1.24
CA TYR A 97 12.01 1.79 -2.14
C TYR A 97 12.38 1.46 -3.59
N GLY A 98 11.42 0.92 -4.34
CA GLY A 98 11.62 0.55 -5.75
C GLY A 98 12.33 -0.78 -5.96
N SER A 99 12.84 -1.43 -4.90
CA SER A 99 13.48 -2.73 -5.05
C SER A 99 12.47 -3.80 -5.47
N VAL A 100 12.90 -4.65 -6.41
CA VAL A 100 12.09 -5.79 -6.87
C VAL A 100 12.46 -7.01 -6.04
N ARG A 101 11.50 -7.49 -5.25
CA ARG A 101 11.64 -8.68 -4.40
C ARG A 101 10.91 -9.86 -5.01
N THR A 102 11.31 -11.07 -4.64
CA THR A 102 10.57 -12.27 -4.99
C THR A 102 9.63 -12.64 -3.85
N GLY A 103 8.34 -12.57 -4.13
CA GLY A 103 7.28 -13.06 -3.25
C GLY A 103 6.72 -14.40 -3.74
N SER A 104 5.86 -15.03 -2.94
CA SER A 104 5.12 -16.23 -3.33
C SER A 104 3.62 -15.95 -3.29
N ARG A 105 2.90 -16.31 -4.35
CA ARG A 105 1.45 -16.24 -4.42
C ARG A 105 0.90 -17.55 -4.97
N GLY A 106 0.15 -18.29 -4.14
CA GLY A 106 -0.39 -19.59 -4.54
C GLY A 106 0.69 -20.59 -4.98
N GLY A 107 1.84 -20.61 -4.30
CA GLY A 107 2.98 -21.49 -4.62
C GLY A 107 3.82 -21.05 -5.83
N ARG A 108 3.48 -19.92 -6.47
CA ARG A 108 4.26 -19.36 -7.58
C ARG A 108 5.11 -18.20 -7.11
N LEU A 109 6.36 -18.15 -7.53
CA LEU A 109 7.23 -17.01 -7.31
C LEU A 109 6.76 -15.85 -8.19
N VAL A 110 6.48 -14.71 -7.56
CA VAL A 110 6.08 -13.47 -8.23
C VAL A 110 6.97 -12.35 -7.77
N PRO A 111 7.39 -11.47 -8.64
CA PRO A 111 8.09 -10.26 -8.21
C PRO A 111 7.09 -9.32 -7.55
N THR A 112 7.57 -8.65 -6.50
CA THR A 112 6.86 -7.65 -5.73
C THR A 112 7.68 -6.38 -5.69
N PHE A 113 7.02 -5.25 -5.90
CA PHE A 113 7.62 -3.93 -5.71
C PHE A 113 7.69 -3.61 -4.22
N HIS A 114 8.78 -3.00 -3.77
CA HIS A 114 8.92 -2.53 -2.40
C HIS A 114 8.52 -1.05 -2.30
N GLU A 115 7.41 -0.77 -1.62
CA GLU A 115 6.76 0.54 -1.60
C GLU A 115 7.27 1.46 -0.50
N GLY A 116 8.21 0.98 0.33
CA GLY A 116 8.72 1.72 1.49
C GLY A 116 10.22 1.55 1.72
N LEU A 117 10.63 1.85 2.94
CA LEU A 117 11.97 1.62 3.47
C LEU A 117 11.91 0.61 4.61
N ASP A 118 12.81 -0.38 4.61
CA ASP A 118 12.98 -1.30 5.72
C ASP A 118 14.12 -0.82 6.62
N ILE A 119 13.77 -0.16 7.73
CA ILE A 119 14.71 0.46 8.67
C ILE A 119 15.08 -0.56 9.72
N ALA A 120 16.39 -0.85 9.87
CA ALA A 120 16.90 -1.83 10.81
C ALA A 120 16.76 -1.36 12.27
N ALA A 121 16.64 -2.32 13.19
CA ALA A 121 16.69 -2.03 14.62
C ALA A 121 18.12 -1.66 15.05
N LEU A 122 18.23 -0.60 15.87
CA LEU A 122 19.46 -0.22 16.55
C LEU A 122 19.80 -1.15 17.72
N ARG A 123 18.77 -1.60 18.44
CA ARG A 123 18.91 -2.40 19.65
C ARG A 123 18.12 -3.67 19.54
N ARG A 124 18.73 -4.75 20.03
CA ARG A 124 18.09 -6.06 20.12
C ARG A 124 18.35 -6.70 21.47
N ASP A 125 17.42 -7.52 21.94
CA ASP A 125 17.63 -8.37 23.11
C ASP A 125 18.52 -9.58 22.79
N ALA A 126 18.78 -10.39 23.80
CA ALA A 126 19.59 -11.63 23.68
C ALA A 126 18.97 -12.66 22.73
N GLN A 127 17.67 -12.58 22.44
CA GLN A 127 16.94 -13.41 21.51
C GLN A 127 16.87 -12.82 20.09
N GLY A 128 17.47 -11.64 19.88
CA GLY A 128 17.49 -10.93 18.61
C GLY A 128 16.22 -10.11 18.33
N ARG A 129 15.33 -9.89 19.31
CA ARG A 129 14.12 -9.08 19.12
C ARG A 129 14.49 -7.61 19.08
N PRO A 130 13.88 -6.82 18.14
CA PRO A 130 14.00 -5.37 18.16
C PRO A 130 13.47 -4.77 19.47
N LEU A 131 14.20 -3.78 20.00
CA LEU A 131 13.81 -3.03 21.20
C LEU A 131 13.39 -1.60 20.90
N ASP A 132 13.53 -1.16 19.65
CA ASP A 132 13.34 0.22 19.23
C ASP A 132 11.86 0.60 19.25
N GLU A 133 11.59 1.83 19.66
CA GLU A 133 10.27 2.45 19.52
C GLU A 133 10.08 2.95 18.10
N VAL A 134 8.85 2.90 17.64
CA VAL A 134 8.40 3.47 16.37
C VAL A 134 7.58 4.71 16.66
N ARG A 135 7.90 5.81 16.00
CA ARG A 135 7.40 7.14 16.28
C ARG A 135 6.71 7.77 15.08
N ALA A 136 5.70 8.61 15.34
CA ALA A 136 5.09 9.45 14.32
C ALA A 136 6.12 10.44 13.77
N VAL A 137 6.24 10.51 12.44
CA VAL A 137 7.23 11.41 11.79
C VAL A 137 6.80 12.88 11.80
N ALA A 138 5.50 13.15 11.89
CA ALA A 138 4.91 14.48 11.79
C ALA A 138 3.59 14.56 12.56
N ASP A 139 3.02 15.77 12.65
CA ASP A 139 1.65 15.97 13.13
C ASP A 139 0.66 15.17 12.26
N GLY A 140 -0.29 14.49 12.91
CA GLY A 140 -1.26 13.69 12.15
C GLY A 140 -2.34 13.06 13.00
N VAL A 141 -3.22 12.32 12.36
CA VAL A 141 -4.32 11.58 12.98
C VAL A 141 -4.15 10.11 12.65
N VAL A 142 -4.32 9.22 13.63
CA VAL A 142 -4.35 7.78 13.40
C VAL A 142 -5.58 7.45 12.53
N ALA A 143 -5.36 7.07 11.28
CA ALA A 143 -6.41 6.74 10.33
C ALA A 143 -6.82 5.26 10.42
N HIS A 144 -5.84 4.38 10.69
CA HIS A 144 -6.09 2.94 10.74
C HIS A 144 -5.08 2.24 11.65
N VAL A 145 -5.54 1.15 12.25
CA VAL A 145 -4.73 0.25 13.07
C VAL A 145 -5.09 -1.20 12.75
N ASN A 146 -4.13 -1.99 12.32
CA ASN A 146 -4.27 -3.44 12.29
C ASN A 146 -3.56 -4.07 13.50
N ARG A 147 -4.32 -4.78 14.35
CA ARG A 147 -3.81 -5.42 15.57
C ARG A 147 -3.45 -6.90 15.39
N PHE A 148 -3.76 -7.49 14.23
CA PHE A 148 -3.61 -8.93 13.97
C PHE A 148 -2.51 -9.17 12.93
N GLY A 149 -1.34 -9.62 13.38
CA GLY A 149 -0.17 -9.80 12.51
C GLY A 149 -0.41 -10.70 11.29
N GLY A 150 -1.27 -11.72 11.41
CA GLY A 150 -1.57 -12.65 10.32
C GLY A 150 -2.50 -12.13 9.23
N ASN A 151 -3.14 -10.95 9.41
CA ASN A 151 -4.13 -10.42 8.47
C ASN A 151 -3.52 -9.70 7.26
N SER A 152 -2.24 -9.35 7.32
CA SER A 152 -1.59 -8.56 6.29
C SER A 152 -0.10 -8.87 6.22
N ASN A 153 0.51 -8.69 5.05
CA ASN A 153 1.97 -8.68 4.93
C ASN A 153 2.60 -7.56 5.76
N TYR A 154 1.90 -6.48 6.01
CA TYR A 154 2.32 -5.42 6.95
C TYR A 154 2.32 -5.87 8.42
N GLY A 155 1.67 -6.99 8.74
CA GLY A 155 1.55 -7.47 10.12
C GLY A 155 0.71 -6.54 10.99
N VAL A 156 1.14 -6.27 12.20
CA VAL A 156 0.60 -5.19 13.04
C VAL A 156 1.13 -3.88 12.48
N TYR A 157 0.23 -2.96 12.11
CA TYR A 157 0.62 -1.69 11.51
C TYR A 157 -0.32 -0.54 11.88
N VAL A 158 0.19 0.67 11.75
CA VAL A 158 -0.54 1.94 11.92
C VAL A 158 -0.43 2.74 10.64
N VAL A 159 -1.52 3.37 10.24
CA VAL A 159 -1.55 4.40 9.19
C VAL A 159 -1.93 5.72 9.83
N LEU A 160 -1.11 6.73 9.63
CA LEU A 160 -1.42 8.12 9.98
C LEU A 160 -1.91 8.87 8.74
N ARG A 161 -2.82 9.80 8.94
CA ARG A 161 -3.21 10.83 7.98
C ARG A 161 -2.55 12.13 8.39
N HIS A 162 -2.01 12.84 7.40
CA HIS A 162 -1.45 14.18 7.53
C HIS A 162 -2.19 15.11 6.57
N ASP A 163 -2.63 16.26 7.05
CA ASP A 163 -3.29 17.26 6.21
C ASP A 163 -2.22 18.20 5.62
N ASP A 164 -2.14 18.27 4.30
CA ASP A 164 -1.12 18.98 3.52
C ASP A 164 -1.81 19.80 2.42
N PRO A 165 -1.21 20.86 1.86
CA PRO A 165 -1.77 21.61 0.73
C PRO A 165 -2.18 20.76 -0.48
N ILE A 166 -1.55 19.58 -0.70
CA ILE A 166 -2.00 18.66 -1.74
C ILE A 166 -3.35 18.01 -1.40
N GLY A 167 -3.68 17.90 -0.12
CA GLY A 167 -4.74 17.09 0.46
C GLY A 167 -4.20 16.15 1.53
N ARG A 168 -4.73 14.95 1.63
CA ARG A 168 -4.39 13.99 2.68
C ARG A 168 -3.27 13.06 2.25
N VAL A 169 -2.14 13.17 2.93
CA VAL A 169 -0.98 12.29 2.79
C VAL A 169 -1.04 11.21 3.87
N PHE A 170 -0.67 9.97 3.55
CA PHE A 170 -0.53 8.94 4.57
C PHE A 170 0.94 8.68 4.90
N THR A 171 1.21 8.24 6.14
CA THR A 171 2.39 7.46 6.50
C THR A 171 1.97 6.12 7.08
N LEU A 172 2.75 5.07 6.80
CA LEU A 172 2.48 3.71 7.26
C LEU A 172 3.70 3.18 8.02
N TYR A 173 3.43 2.53 9.16
CA TYR A 173 4.41 1.97 10.07
C TYR A 173 4.07 0.50 10.31
N ALA A 174 4.81 -0.41 9.71
CA ALA A 174 4.48 -1.83 9.68
C ALA A 174 5.47 -2.74 10.42
N HIS A 175 5.11 -4.01 10.52
CA HIS A 175 5.84 -5.06 11.22
C HIS A 175 6.00 -4.83 12.73
N LEU A 176 5.11 -4.04 13.33
CA LEU A 176 5.19 -3.74 14.76
C LEU A 176 5.01 -5.01 15.61
N LEU A 177 5.74 -5.07 16.72
CA LEU A 177 5.55 -6.09 17.76
C LEU A 177 4.27 -5.82 18.54
N SER A 178 4.05 -4.54 18.90
CA SER A 178 2.90 -4.08 19.67
C SER A 178 2.65 -2.61 19.40
N LEU A 179 1.41 -2.19 19.66
CA LEU A 179 1.02 -0.78 19.64
C LEU A 179 1.27 -0.15 21.01
N ALA A 180 1.57 1.15 21.02
CA ALA A 180 1.61 1.92 22.26
C ALA A 180 0.19 2.06 22.85
N PRO A 181 0.05 2.21 24.17
CA PRO A 181 -1.23 2.46 24.82
C PRO A 181 -1.95 3.67 24.21
N GLY A 182 -3.24 3.56 23.97
CA GLY A 182 -4.07 4.65 23.45
C GLY A 182 -4.00 4.84 21.93
N ILE A 183 -3.15 4.14 21.19
CA ILE A 183 -3.12 4.22 19.72
C ILE A 183 -4.33 3.51 19.13
N GLN A 184 -5.25 4.30 18.60
CA GLN A 184 -6.50 3.86 17.94
C GLN A 184 -6.93 4.90 16.91
N PRO A 185 -7.79 4.53 15.95
CA PRO A 185 -8.30 5.47 14.96
C PRO A 185 -8.93 6.71 15.60
N GLY A 186 -8.69 7.90 15.00
CA GLY A 186 -9.13 9.20 15.48
C GLY A 186 -8.18 9.91 16.45
N VAL A 187 -7.16 9.22 16.98
CA VAL A 187 -6.19 9.84 17.91
C VAL A 187 -5.25 10.77 17.16
N VAL A 188 -5.16 12.02 17.63
CA VAL A 188 -4.17 13.01 17.15
C VAL A 188 -2.81 12.70 17.75
N VAL A 189 -1.78 12.71 16.92
CA VAL A 189 -0.40 12.47 17.31
C VAL A 189 0.49 13.64 16.90
N LYS A 190 1.54 13.89 17.70
CA LYS A 190 2.56 14.89 17.41
C LYS A 190 3.86 14.22 16.94
N PRO A 191 4.76 14.95 16.24
CA PRO A 191 6.07 14.42 15.88
C PRO A 191 6.78 13.80 17.09
N GLY A 192 7.32 12.58 16.94
CA GLY A 192 7.99 11.85 18.01
C GLY A 192 7.05 11.06 18.94
N ALA A 193 5.73 11.18 18.81
CA ALA A 193 4.79 10.36 19.59
C ALA A 193 5.02 8.87 19.31
N VAL A 194 5.13 8.06 20.36
CA VAL A 194 5.35 6.61 20.22
C VAL A 194 4.09 5.94 19.73
N LEU A 195 4.19 5.29 18.56
CA LEU A 195 3.10 4.51 17.95
C LEU A 195 3.11 3.05 18.38
N GLY A 196 4.29 2.52 18.68
CA GLY A 196 4.47 1.14 19.06
C GLY A 196 5.93 0.74 19.17
N ARG A 197 6.18 -0.56 19.23
CA ARG A 197 7.52 -1.14 19.23
C ARG A 197 7.78 -1.87 17.92
N MET A 198 8.99 -1.73 17.41
CA MET A 198 9.46 -2.44 16.23
C MET A 198 9.38 -3.95 16.46
N GLY A 199 9.03 -4.71 15.42
CA GLY A 199 8.88 -6.16 15.50
C GLY A 199 9.18 -6.86 14.19
N ASN A 200 8.51 -7.99 13.99
CA ASN A 200 8.64 -8.84 12.81
C ASN A 200 7.30 -9.48 12.42
N THR A 201 6.18 -8.87 12.80
CA THR A 201 4.84 -9.40 12.49
C THR A 201 4.54 -9.28 10.99
N SER A 202 3.96 -10.32 10.42
CA SER A 202 3.55 -10.37 9.01
C SER A 202 2.73 -11.64 8.77
N SER A 203 1.87 -11.65 7.74
CA SER A 203 1.24 -12.88 7.24
C SER A 203 2.24 -13.82 6.56
N SER A 204 3.40 -13.30 6.14
CA SER A 204 4.54 -14.07 5.65
C SER A 204 5.65 -14.05 6.70
N PRO A 205 6.25 -15.20 7.09
CA PRO A 205 7.21 -15.25 8.18
C PRO A 205 8.41 -14.33 7.97
N ILE A 206 8.67 -13.45 8.93
CA ILE A 206 9.90 -12.67 9.04
C ILE A 206 10.68 -13.20 10.23
N PRO A 207 11.92 -13.72 10.06
CA PRO A 207 12.75 -14.16 11.18
C PRO A 207 12.96 -13.02 12.19
N MET A 208 12.92 -13.34 13.48
CA MET A 208 13.06 -12.35 14.57
C MET A 208 14.33 -11.50 14.44
N ALA A 209 15.45 -12.11 14.08
CA ALA A 209 16.72 -11.42 13.86
C ALA A 209 16.67 -10.41 12.70
N ARG A 210 15.65 -10.48 11.85
CA ARG A 210 15.40 -9.55 10.76
C ARG A 210 14.20 -8.63 11.03
N GLY A 211 13.73 -8.56 12.27
CA GLY A 211 12.71 -7.58 12.67
C GLY A 211 13.18 -6.16 12.33
N HIS A 212 12.28 -5.35 11.77
CA HIS A 212 12.57 -4.01 11.25
C HIS A 212 11.29 -3.19 11.21
N LEU A 213 11.43 -1.90 10.97
CA LEU A 213 10.30 -1.04 10.60
C LEU A 213 10.21 -0.96 9.07
N HIS A 214 9.07 -1.36 8.51
CA HIS A 214 8.71 -0.98 7.15
C HIS A 214 7.94 0.34 7.20
N PHE A 215 8.46 1.37 6.54
CA PHE A 215 7.95 2.73 6.55
C PHE A 215 7.57 3.20 5.16
N GLU A 216 6.34 3.71 4.98
CA GLU A 216 5.85 4.27 3.72
C GLU A 216 5.32 5.70 3.92
N ILE A 217 5.32 6.45 2.81
CA ILE A 217 4.62 7.74 2.67
C ILE A 217 4.03 7.85 1.27
N GLY A 218 2.82 8.40 1.15
CA GLY A 218 2.19 8.51 -0.17
C GLY A 218 0.75 9.00 -0.15
N LEU A 219 0.04 8.67 -1.22
CA LEU A 219 -1.32 9.10 -1.48
C LEU A 219 -2.27 7.91 -1.60
N ILE A 220 -3.54 8.11 -1.28
CA ILE A 220 -4.59 7.11 -1.39
C ILE A 220 -5.17 7.14 -2.82
N LEU A 221 -5.18 6.00 -3.50
CA LEU A 221 -5.61 5.91 -4.88
C LEU A 221 -7.11 6.18 -5.07
N ASN A 222 -7.96 5.60 -4.20
CA ASN A 222 -9.42 5.72 -4.32
C ASN A 222 -10.11 5.69 -2.95
N GLY A 223 -10.95 6.68 -2.65
CA GLY A 223 -11.73 6.75 -1.40
C GLY A 223 -12.77 5.63 -1.27
N GLN A 224 -13.27 5.11 -2.38
CA GLN A 224 -14.24 4.02 -2.40
C GLN A 224 -13.61 2.62 -2.56
N PHE A 225 -12.31 2.50 -2.32
CA PHE A 225 -11.58 1.24 -2.45
C PHE A 225 -12.22 0.10 -1.64
N GLY A 226 -12.63 0.34 -0.39
CA GLY A 226 -13.27 -0.68 0.44
C GLY A 226 -14.54 -1.25 -0.20
N THR A 227 -15.34 -0.41 -0.85
CA THR A 227 -16.53 -0.86 -1.60
C THR A 227 -16.14 -1.71 -2.82
N TRP A 228 -15.14 -1.28 -3.59
CA TRP A 228 -14.59 -2.06 -4.70
C TRP A 228 -14.06 -3.41 -4.22
N PHE A 229 -13.32 -3.44 -3.11
CA PHE A 229 -12.68 -4.63 -2.54
C PHE A 229 -13.73 -5.67 -2.09
N ARG A 230 -14.77 -5.21 -1.39
CA ARG A 230 -15.91 -6.05 -0.96
C ARG A 230 -16.70 -6.59 -2.16
N ALA A 231 -16.93 -5.76 -3.19
CA ALA A 231 -17.60 -6.19 -4.42
C ALA A 231 -16.82 -7.30 -5.16
N LYS A 232 -15.48 -7.32 -5.05
CA LYS A 232 -14.62 -8.40 -5.56
C LYS A 232 -14.54 -9.61 -4.63
N LYS A 233 -15.23 -9.60 -3.46
CA LYS A 233 -15.21 -10.67 -2.44
C LYS A 233 -13.80 -11.01 -1.94
N LEU A 234 -12.91 -10.02 -1.90
CA LEU A 234 -11.53 -10.17 -1.44
C LEU A 234 -11.45 -10.08 0.09
N LYS A 235 -10.42 -10.69 0.68
CA LYS A 235 -10.14 -10.69 2.12
C LYS A 235 -8.62 -10.71 2.36
N PRO A 236 -8.13 -10.22 3.51
CA PRO A 236 -8.86 -9.46 4.53
C PRO A 236 -9.18 -8.01 4.05
N ASP A 237 -10.26 -7.43 4.56
CA ASP A 237 -10.65 -6.04 4.25
C ASP A 237 -10.02 -5.10 5.30
N HIS A 238 -9.17 -4.19 4.83
CA HIS A 238 -8.55 -3.12 5.62
C HIS A 238 -9.10 -1.73 5.21
N GLY A 239 -10.27 -1.71 4.54
CA GLY A 239 -10.87 -0.49 4.02
C GLY A 239 -9.93 0.26 3.10
N ALA A 240 -9.95 1.59 3.16
CA ALA A 240 -9.09 2.44 2.35
C ALA A 240 -7.58 2.28 2.67
N CYS A 241 -7.23 1.72 3.83
CA CYS A 241 -5.84 1.50 4.27
C CYS A 241 -5.26 0.14 3.86
N HIS A 242 -5.84 -0.51 2.86
CA HIS A 242 -5.27 -1.71 2.23
C HIS A 242 -4.10 -1.31 1.32
N GLY A 243 -3.00 -2.09 1.32
CA GLY A 243 -1.77 -1.77 0.59
C GLY A 243 -1.94 -1.53 -0.92
N TRP A 244 -2.94 -2.14 -1.56
CA TRP A 244 -3.22 -1.84 -2.99
C TRP A 244 -3.76 -0.43 -3.22
N ASN A 245 -4.27 0.22 -2.20
CA ASN A 245 -4.84 1.56 -2.27
C ASN A 245 -3.88 2.64 -1.74
N LEU A 246 -2.90 2.23 -0.94
CA LEU A 246 -1.85 3.08 -0.42
C LEU A 246 -0.71 3.11 -1.44
N LEU A 247 -0.62 4.18 -2.24
CA LEU A 247 0.43 4.31 -3.25
C LEU A 247 1.62 5.10 -2.67
N GLY A 248 2.67 4.35 -2.30
CA GLY A 248 3.91 4.92 -1.76
C GLY A 248 4.73 5.66 -2.82
N LEU A 249 5.38 6.74 -2.39
CA LEU A 249 6.51 7.40 -3.04
C LEU A 249 7.78 7.10 -2.25
N ASN A 250 8.95 7.38 -2.83
CA ASN A 250 10.22 7.10 -2.17
C ASN A 250 10.36 7.88 -0.85
N PRO A 251 10.26 7.24 0.33
CA PRO A 251 10.34 7.94 1.60
C PRO A 251 11.72 8.57 1.84
N LEU A 252 12.78 7.98 1.31
CA LEU A 252 14.13 8.53 1.45
C LEU A 252 14.28 9.87 0.71
N ASP A 253 13.72 9.96 -0.50
CA ASP A 253 13.76 11.20 -1.27
C ASP A 253 12.91 12.28 -0.60
N PHE A 254 11.76 11.93 -0.02
CA PHE A 254 10.97 12.85 0.75
C PHE A 254 11.71 13.36 2.01
N LEU A 255 12.33 12.46 2.79
CA LEU A 255 13.08 12.84 3.98
C LEU A 255 14.28 13.75 3.66
N ARG A 256 14.95 13.51 2.52
CA ARG A 256 16.03 14.39 2.02
C ARG A 256 15.50 15.75 1.62
N PHE A 257 14.40 15.74 0.84
CA PHE A 257 13.75 16.97 0.41
C PHE A 257 13.33 17.84 1.61
N GLN A 258 12.73 17.24 2.64
CA GLN A 258 12.35 17.97 3.86
C GLN A 258 13.55 18.48 4.66
N LYS A 259 14.66 17.75 4.70
CA LYS A 259 15.88 18.22 5.33
C LYS A 259 16.44 19.47 4.63
N GLU A 260 16.35 19.52 3.31
CA GLU A 260 16.82 20.66 2.48
C GLU A 260 15.83 21.82 2.50
N LYS A 261 14.53 21.54 2.62
CA LYS A 261 13.42 22.50 2.55
C LYS A 261 12.40 22.25 3.67
N PRO A 262 12.72 22.59 4.93
CA PRO A 262 11.88 22.23 6.08
C PRO A 262 10.45 22.77 6.03
N GLU A 263 10.23 23.92 5.37
CA GLU A 263 8.91 24.57 5.25
C GLU A 263 8.12 24.12 4.03
N ALA A 264 8.69 23.25 3.19
CA ALA A 264 8.02 22.80 1.98
C ALA A 264 6.92 21.77 2.29
N SER A 265 5.85 21.81 1.50
CA SER A 265 4.75 20.87 1.57
C SER A 265 5.05 19.55 0.85
N PHE A 266 4.21 18.54 1.06
CA PHE A 266 4.26 17.33 0.24
C PHE A 266 3.89 17.62 -1.22
N LEU A 267 3.06 18.63 -1.47
CA LEU A 267 2.77 19.10 -2.83
C LEU A 267 4.04 19.58 -3.54
N ASP A 268 4.91 20.33 -2.84
CA ASP A 268 6.19 20.79 -3.38
C ASP A 268 7.12 19.60 -3.70
N PHE A 269 7.14 18.59 -2.82
CA PHE A 269 7.86 17.35 -3.10
C PHE A 269 7.31 16.63 -4.33
N MET A 270 5.98 16.50 -4.44
CA MET A 270 5.33 15.85 -5.60
C MET A 270 5.73 16.50 -6.93
N ALA A 271 5.94 17.80 -6.94
CA ALA A 271 6.39 18.53 -8.14
C ALA A 271 7.80 18.11 -8.61
N THR A 272 8.62 17.53 -7.73
CA THR A 272 9.97 17.02 -8.05
C THR A 272 9.99 15.58 -8.52
N VAL A 273 8.90 14.81 -8.29
CA VAL A 273 8.84 13.39 -8.63
C VAL A 273 8.75 13.22 -10.16
N PRO A 274 9.69 12.48 -10.79
CA PRO A 274 9.67 12.30 -12.24
C PRO A 274 8.53 11.36 -12.66
N SER A 275 7.93 11.65 -13.83
CA SER A 275 6.97 10.74 -14.46
C SER A 275 7.69 9.55 -15.08
N ALA A 276 7.22 8.35 -14.79
CA ALA A 276 7.69 7.11 -15.42
C ALA A 276 6.91 6.78 -16.69
N PHE A 277 5.61 7.11 -16.73
CA PHE A 277 4.79 6.93 -17.92
C PHE A 277 3.57 7.87 -17.94
N ASP A 278 3.11 8.18 -19.13
CA ASP A 278 1.85 8.87 -19.35
C ASP A 278 0.84 7.91 -20.00
N ILE A 279 -0.36 7.90 -19.44
CA ILE A 279 -1.44 7.03 -19.90
C ILE A 279 -2.68 7.85 -20.28
N LEU A 280 -3.25 7.52 -21.43
CA LEU A 280 -4.54 8.00 -21.88
C LEU A 280 -5.61 7.00 -21.46
N LEU A 281 -6.63 7.45 -20.74
CA LEU A 281 -7.69 6.64 -20.14
C LEU A 281 -9.05 7.08 -20.65
N ALA A 282 -9.87 6.14 -21.11
CA ALA A 282 -11.31 6.40 -21.28
C ALA A 282 -11.96 6.58 -19.91
N VAL A 283 -12.77 7.62 -19.76
CA VAL A 283 -13.48 7.92 -18.50
C VAL A 283 -14.87 8.46 -18.76
N ARG A 284 -15.79 8.21 -17.83
CA ARG A 284 -17.13 8.85 -17.84
C ARG A 284 -17.14 10.17 -17.09
N ARG A 285 -16.27 10.28 -16.07
CA ARG A 285 -16.10 11.50 -15.24
C ARG A 285 -14.66 11.55 -14.74
N LYS A 286 -14.30 12.68 -14.14
CA LYS A 286 -13.01 12.81 -13.43
C LYS A 286 -12.89 11.75 -12.33
N PRO A 287 -11.77 11.04 -12.23
CA PRO A 287 -11.54 10.08 -11.14
C PRO A 287 -11.57 10.77 -9.77
N ASP A 288 -12.11 10.08 -8.76
CA ASP A 288 -12.15 10.48 -7.35
C ASP A 288 -10.78 10.94 -6.82
N PHE A 289 -9.70 10.33 -7.28
CA PHE A 289 -8.34 10.73 -6.94
C PHE A 289 -8.11 12.25 -7.14
N PHE A 290 -8.53 12.81 -8.28
CA PHE A 290 -8.34 14.23 -8.59
C PHE A 290 -9.38 15.15 -7.93
N ASP A 291 -10.42 14.60 -7.31
CA ASP A 291 -11.32 15.36 -6.45
C ASP A 291 -10.71 15.52 -5.05
N ARG A 292 -10.01 14.49 -4.58
CA ARG A 292 -9.27 14.52 -3.30
C ARG A 292 -7.93 15.24 -3.38
N TYR A 293 -7.31 15.28 -4.58
CA TYR A 293 -6.02 15.92 -4.84
C TYR A 293 -6.16 16.92 -5.99
N PRO A 294 -6.94 18.01 -5.81
CA PRO A 294 -7.28 18.94 -6.90
C PRO A 294 -6.07 19.66 -7.48
N ALA A 295 -5.01 19.88 -6.69
CA ALA A 295 -3.76 20.49 -7.16
C ALA A 295 -3.04 19.66 -8.25
N LEU A 296 -3.35 18.36 -8.36
CA LEU A 296 -2.80 17.47 -9.39
C LEU A 296 -3.64 17.43 -10.67
N TRP A 297 -4.74 18.17 -10.72
CA TRP A 297 -5.59 18.26 -11.90
C TRP A 297 -5.44 19.60 -12.60
N SER A 298 -5.35 19.60 -13.92
CA SER A 298 -5.34 20.81 -14.73
C SER A 298 -6.42 20.79 -15.83
N GLY A 299 -7.02 21.95 -16.05
CA GLY A 299 -8.02 22.16 -17.12
C GLY A 299 -9.44 21.75 -16.72
N GLU A 300 -10.28 21.62 -17.76
CA GLU A 300 -11.72 21.42 -17.65
C GLU A 300 -12.09 19.98 -17.31
N GLN A 301 -13.41 19.73 -17.18
CA GLN A 301 -13.95 18.37 -17.00
C GLN A 301 -13.58 17.46 -18.20
N PRO A 302 -13.34 16.18 -17.97
CA PRO A 302 -12.95 15.25 -19.03
C PRO A 302 -14.06 15.08 -20.06
N GLY A 303 -13.76 15.31 -21.33
CA GLY A 303 -14.67 15.04 -22.45
C GLY A 303 -14.61 13.58 -22.92
N GLY A 304 -14.72 12.59 -21.98
CA GLY A 304 -14.70 11.15 -22.28
C GLY A 304 -13.32 10.50 -22.17
N ALA A 305 -12.23 11.26 -22.03
CA ALA A 305 -10.89 10.73 -21.78
C ALA A 305 -10.00 11.71 -21.03
N ILE A 306 -9.01 11.18 -20.32
CA ILE A 306 -8.00 11.93 -19.56
C ILE A 306 -6.60 11.42 -19.90
N VAL A 307 -5.60 12.28 -19.71
CA VAL A 307 -4.19 11.91 -19.64
C VAL A 307 -3.72 11.99 -18.22
N VAL A 308 -3.05 10.95 -17.76
CA VAL A 308 -2.46 10.87 -16.40
C VAL A 308 -0.97 10.58 -16.54
N ALA A 309 -0.13 11.45 -15.95
CA ALA A 309 1.28 11.18 -15.74
C ALA A 309 1.46 10.47 -14.42
N CYS A 310 2.20 9.35 -14.41
CA CYS A 310 2.34 8.48 -13.26
C CYS A 310 3.79 8.25 -12.88
N SER A 311 4.07 8.07 -11.58
CA SER A 311 5.33 7.55 -11.08
C SER A 311 5.52 6.07 -11.47
N GLU A 312 6.70 5.51 -11.21
CA GLU A 312 6.98 4.07 -11.43
C GLU A 312 6.05 3.14 -10.63
N ASN A 313 5.58 3.57 -9.46
CA ASN A 313 4.59 2.85 -8.64
C ASN A 313 3.13 3.17 -9.00
N GLY A 314 2.90 3.97 -10.04
CA GLY A 314 1.55 4.31 -10.49
C GLY A 314 0.85 5.39 -9.67
N VAL A 315 1.58 6.18 -8.86
CA VAL A 315 1.00 7.37 -8.22
C VAL A 315 0.67 8.37 -9.32
N PRO A 316 -0.59 8.82 -9.47
CA PRO A 316 -0.90 9.86 -10.43
C PRO A 316 -0.26 11.19 -9.98
N LEU A 317 0.69 11.69 -10.76
CA LEU A 317 1.43 12.93 -10.47
C LEU A 317 0.73 14.15 -11.04
N ARG A 318 0.07 14.02 -12.19
CA ARG A 318 -0.69 15.06 -12.88
C ARG A 318 -1.77 14.41 -13.73
N GLY A 319 -2.94 15.05 -13.78
CA GLY A 319 -4.04 14.67 -14.64
C GLY A 319 -4.60 15.85 -15.42
N ARG A 320 -5.12 15.61 -16.61
CA ARG A 320 -5.83 16.61 -17.42
C ARG A 320 -6.84 15.96 -18.37
N ALA A 321 -7.78 16.74 -18.85
CA ALA A 321 -8.63 16.31 -19.96
C ALA A 321 -7.77 16.00 -21.20
N ALA A 322 -8.17 14.96 -21.94
CA ALA A 322 -7.52 14.64 -23.21
C ALA A 322 -7.98 15.59 -24.32
N THR A 323 -7.05 15.99 -25.20
CA THR A 323 -7.38 16.74 -26.42
C THR A 323 -8.22 15.92 -27.39
N ALA A 324 -8.83 16.56 -28.39
CA ALA A 324 -9.58 15.85 -29.44
C ALA A 324 -8.69 14.84 -30.20
N ALA A 325 -7.45 15.23 -30.51
CA ALA A 325 -6.48 14.36 -31.17
C ALA A 325 -6.12 13.12 -30.33
N GLU A 326 -5.90 13.29 -29.02
CA GLU A 326 -5.62 12.18 -28.09
C GLU A 326 -6.84 11.27 -27.96
N ARG A 327 -8.05 11.80 -27.86
CA ARG A 327 -9.27 10.97 -27.90
C ARG A 327 -9.37 10.15 -29.18
N GLY A 328 -9.02 10.74 -30.32
CA GLY A 328 -8.93 10.01 -31.59
C GLY A 328 -7.94 8.85 -31.56
N GLN A 329 -6.79 9.03 -30.90
CA GLN A 329 -5.79 7.95 -30.71
C GLN A 329 -6.27 6.83 -29.79
N LEU A 330 -7.18 7.09 -28.85
CA LEU A 330 -7.75 6.10 -27.96
C LEU A 330 -8.72 5.18 -28.71
N GLY A 331 -9.54 5.74 -29.60
CA GLY A 331 -10.52 4.98 -30.38
C GLY A 331 -11.49 4.19 -29.48
N LYS A 332 -11.54 2.87 -29.66
CA LYS A 332 -12.35 1.95 -28.84
C LYS A 332 -11.60 1.36 -27.63
N LEU A 333 -10.34 1.74 -27.42
CA LEU A 333 -9.54 1.23 -26.32
C LEU A 333 -9.98 1.85 -24.99
N LYS A 334 -9.85 1.10 -23.90
CA LYS A 334 -10.08 1.59 -22.53
C LYS A 334 -8.89 2.41 -22.01
N SER A 335 -7.70 2.13 -22.53
CA SER A 335 -6.46 2.81 -22.16
C SER A 335 -5.40 2.70 -23.25
N ARG A 336 -4.49 3.65 -23.29
CA ARG A 336 -3.31 3.64 -24.16
C ARG A 336 -2.14 4.28 -23.45
N ILE A 337 -1.00 3.61 -23.42
CA ILE A 337 0.26 4.24 -22.98
C ILE A 337 0.75 5.15 -24.10
N ILE A 338 0.95 6.43 -23.81
CA ILE A 338 1.32 7.45 -24.80
C ILE A 338 2.78 7.88 -24.66
N ARG A 339 3.38 7.67 -23.49
CA ARG A 339 4.78 7.95 -23.21
C ARG A 339 5.31 7.02 -22.15
N VAL A 340 6.58 6.63 -22.23
CA VAL A 340 7.32 5.90 -21.21
C VAL A 340 8.71 6.51 -21.09
N HIS A 341 9.12 6.83 -19.88
CA HIS A 341 10.47 7.20 -19.49
C HIS A 341 11.12 5.97 -18.88
N GLU A 342 11.84 5.20 -19.72
CA GLU A 342 12.33 3.86 -19.35
C GLU A 342 13.38 3.89 -18.24
N ASP A 343 14.15 4.95 -18.15
CA ASP A 343 15.12 5.24 -17.07
C ASP A 343 14.42 5.44 -15.72
N VAL A 344 13.29 6.16 -15.69
CA VAL A 344 12.47 6.40 -14.49
C VAL A 344 11.63 5.15 -14.15
N LEU A 345 11.03 4.51 -15.16
CA LEU A 345 10.28 3.26 -14.97
C LEU A 345 11.15 2.14 -14.42
N GLY A 346 12.44 2.19 -14.69
CA GLY A 346 13.43 1.25 -14.23
C GLY A 346 13.09 -0.18 -14.64
N ARG A 347 13.10 -1.11 -13.68
CA ARG A 347 12.76 -2.52 -13.91
C ARG A 347 11.24 -2.77 -14.01
N ASN A 348 10.41 -1.72 -13.93
CA ASN A 348 8.96 -1.86 -13.84
C ASN A 348 8.56 -2.87 -12.76
N GLY A 349 9.12 -2.69 -11.56
CA GLY A 349 8.97 -3.60 -10.43
C GLY A 349 7.53 -3.70 -9.94
N SER A 350 6.75 -2.61 -10.04
CA SER A 350 5.31 -2.59 -9.80
C SER A 350 4.52 -3.40 -10.85
N ARG A 351 5.14 -3.71 -11.99
CA ARG A 351 4.57 -4.46 -13.12
C ARG A 351 3.26 -3.90 -13.65
N LEU A 352 3.14 -2.59 -13.64
CA LEU A 352 1.99 -1.92 -14.22
C LEU A 352 1.98 -2.00 -15.74
N LEU A 353 3.16 -2.01 -16.36
CA LEU A 353 3.32 -2.03 -17.81
C LEU A 353 3.99 -3.31 -18.32
N THR A 354 3.69 -3.66 -19.57
CA THR A 354 4.38 -4.72 -20.30
C THR A 354 4.47 -4.36 -21.79
N ARG A 355 5.38 -4.97 -22.53
CA ARG A 355 5.44 -4.84 -23.99
C ARG A 355 4.70 -6.00 -24.66
N ARG A 356 3.81 -5.67 -25.62
CA ARG A 356 3.17 -6.64 -26.52
C ARG A 356 3.40 -6.17 -27.95
N ALA A 357 3.99 -7.00 -28.76
CA ALA A 357 4.36 -6.67 -30.14
C ALA A 357 5.12 -5.32 -30.25
N GLY A 358 6.06 -5.07 -29.34
CA GLY A 358 6.84 -3.83 -29.30
C GLY A 358 6.15 -2.60 -28.68
N VAL A 359 4.85 -2.68 -28.39
CA VAL A 359 4.06 -1.56 -27.83
C VAL A 359 3.90 -1.73 -26.32
N TRP A 360 4.05 -0.63 -25.57
CA TRP A 360 3.74 -0.59 -24.14
C TRP A 360 2.22 -0.62 -23.91
N VAL A 361 1.79 -1.52 -23.05
CA VAL A 361 0.39 -1.68 -22.62
C VAL A 361 0.34 -1.94 -21.11
N LEU A 362 -0.84 -1.79 -20.51
CA LEU A 362 -1.05 -2.22 -19.13
C LEU A 362 -0.86 -3.73 -19.00
N ALA A 363 -0.10 -4.14 -18.00
CA ALA A 363 -0.03 -5.52 -17.52
C ALA A 363 -1.26 -5.84 -16.65
N VAL A 364 -1.36 -7.06 -16.13
CA VAL A 364 -2.47 -7.48 -15.25
C VAL A 364 -2.59 -6.57 -14.02
N ALA A 365 -1.47 -6.26 -13.37
CA ALA A 365 -1.46 -5.33 -12.24
C ALA A 365 -1.84 -3.91 -12.64
N GLY A 366 -1.43 -3.47 -13.85
CA GLY A 366 -1.81 -2.16 -14.38
C GLY A 366 -3.30 -2.07 -14.72
N GLU A 367 -3.91 -3.14 -15.23
CA GLU A 367 -5.35 -3.16 -15.45
C GLU A 367 -6.14 -3.11 -14.12
N GLN A 368 -5.65 -3.79 -13.09
CA GLN A 368 -6.23 -3.70 -11.75
C GLN A 368 -6.09 -2.29 -11.17
N TRP A 369 -4.90 -1.67 -11.30
CA TRP A 369 -4.65 -0.29 -10.91
C TRP A 369 -5.61 0.68 -11.64
N ARG A 370 -5.78 0.53 -12.96
CA ARG A 370 -6.72 1.34 -13.75
C ARG A 370 -8.16 1.17 -13.25
N GLU A 371 -8.57 -0.07 -12.96
CA GLU A 371 -9.90 -0.35 -12.43
C GLU A 371 -10.12 0.35 -11.08
N MET A 372 -9.15 0.26 -10.18
CA MET A 372 -9.21 0.93 -8.87
C MET A 372 -9.24 2.46 -9.01
N LEU A 373 -8.37 3.05 -9.85
CA LEU A 373 -8.33 4.50 -10.07
C LEU A 373 -9.68 5.04 -10.58
N LEU A 374 -10.35 4.29 -11.47
CA LEU A 374 -11.58 4.73 -12.13
C LEU A 374 -12.87 4.32 -11.41
N TYR A 375 -12.80 3.46 -10.38
CA TYR A 375 -13.99 3.03 -9.64
C TYR A 375 -14.64 4.21 -8.91
N PRO A 376 -16.00 4.30 -8.84
CA PRO A 376 -17.00 3.37 -9.40
C PRO A 376 -17.37 3.65 -10.86
N SER A 377 -16.74 4.62 -11.52
CA SER A 377 -17.13 5.15 -12.84
C SER A 377 -16.32 4.54 -13.97
N LEU A 378 -16.22 3.22 -13.99
CA LEU A 378 -15.62 2.49 -15.11
C LEU A 378 -16.36 2.79 -16.43
N PRO A 379 -15.63 3.00 -17.55
CA PRO A 379 -16.21 3.24 -18.87
C PRO A 379 -16.91 2.02 -19.45
#